data_207d1d3144f20ec1a359037f5e4c9967
#
_entry.id   207d1d3144f20ec1a359037f5e4c9967
#
_cell.length_a   1.000
_cell.length_b   1.000
_cell.length_c   1.000
_cell.angle_alpha   90.00
_cell.angle_beta   90.00
_cell.angle_gamma   90.00
#
_symmetry.space_group_name_H-M   'P 1'
#
loop_
_entity.id
_entity.type
_entity.pdbx_description
1 polymer ?
#
loop_
_entity_poly.entity_id
_entity_poly.type
_entity_poly.pdbx_seq_one_letter_code
_entity_poly.pdbx_strand_id
1 'polypeptide(L)'
;MLLRKAKSLKSKPEEAAKAIEPALTNPETANDPETWKLAGDFQKAIYDEENMKLYLPGGQADTTKLYNSLAKMYDFYLKCDEIEQAKVQSGELKKPKFRKKNADALKTLRLNLVNGGGDAYNKGDYADALKYFGLFVDVVNEPMFADDDELKTDTLNALYA
;
A
#
# COMPACT_ATOMS: atom_id res chain seq x y z
N MET A 1 9.11 3.96 21.37
CA MET A 1 7.91 4.61 21.93
C MET A 1 6.83 4.84 20.86
N LEU A 2 7.15 5.40 19.72
CA LEU A 2 6.21 5.71 18.62
C LEU A 2 5.46 4.46 18.09
N LEU A 3 6.18 3.39 17.75
CA LEU A 3 5.56 2.14 17.26
C LEU A 3 4.64 1.48 18.30
N ARG A 4 4.98 1.57 19.58
CA ARG A 4 4.15 1.00 20.65
C ARG A 4 2.80 1.71 20.76
N LYS A 5 2.79 3.04 20.65
CA LYS A 5 1.55 3.82 20.64
C LYS A 5 0.69 3.48 19.43
N ALA A 6 1.27 3.44 18.22
CA ALA A 6 0.53 3.07 17.03
C ALA A 6 -0.03 1.63 17.11
N LYS A 7 0.75 0.67 17.61
CA LYS A 7 0.31 -0.72 17.82
C LYS A 7 -0.87 -0.84 18.80
N SER A 8 -0.98 0.03 19.81
CA SER A 8 -2.10 0.02 20.74
C SER A 8 -3.42 0.52 20.15
N LEU A 9 -3.37 1.20 18.99
CA LEU A 9 -4.51 1.80 18.30
C LEU A 9 -5.02 0.95 17.12
N LYS A 10 -4.67 -0.33 17.03
CA LYS A 10 -5.04 -1.21 15.91
C LYS A 10 -6.55 -1.27 15.59
N SER A 11 -7.41 -1.10 16.59
CA SER A 11 -8.86 -1.07 16.42
C SER A 11 -9.38 0.28 15.88
N LYS A 12 -8.49 1.26 15.70
CA LYS A 12 -8.78 2.61 15.23
C LYS A 12 -7.76 2.99 14.16
N PRO A 13 -7.91 2.49 12.93
CA PRO A 13 -6.85 2.55 11.93
C PRO A 13 -6.44 3.98 11.54
N GLU A 14 -7.36 4.94 11.51
CA GLU A 14 -7.01 6.33 11.23
C GLU A 14 -6.16 6.96 12.34
N GLU A 15 -6.49 6.68 13.62
CA GLU A 15 -5.69 7.14 14.75
C GLU A 15 -4.31 6.46 14.76
N ALA A 16 -4.25 5.18 14.44
CA ALA A 16 -3.02 4.43 14.33
C ALA A 16 -2.12 4.94 13.20
N ALA A 17 -2.71 5.23 12.02
CA ALA A 17 -2.01 5.81 10.88
C ALA A 17 -1.38 7.17 11.23
N LYS A 18 -2.12 8.05 11.91
CA LYS A 18 -1.58 9.32 12.40
C LYS A 18 -0.48 9.13 13.45
N ALA A 19 -0.65 8.16 14.35
CA ALA A 19 0.31 7.92 15.43
C ALA A 19 1.66 7.36 14.92
N ILE A 20 1.68 6.70 13.76
CA ILE A 20 2.92 6.16 13.18
C ILE A 20 3.66 7.18 12.29
N GLU A 21 3.02 8.21 11.77
CA GLU A 21 3.64 9.20 10.87
C GLU A 21 5.00 9.73 11.36
N PRO A 22 5.16 10.14 12.64
CA PRO A 22 6.46 10.59 13.12
C PRO A 22 7.57 9.53 13.04
N ALA A 23 7.22 8.25 13.07
CA ALA A 23 8.19 7.17 12.98
C ALA A 23 8.76 6.99 11.57
N LEU A 24 8.03 7.44 10.54
CA LEU A 24 8.45 7.34 9.14
C LEU A 24 9.62 8.29 8.81
N THR A 25 9.80 9.35 9.59
CA THR A 25 10.86 10.35 9.40
C THR A 25 11.89 10.37 10.53
N ASN A 26 11.66 9.62 11.60
CA ASN A 26 12.60 9.54 12.72
C ASN A 26 13.78 8.64 12.34
N PRO A 27 15.05 9.13 12.43
CA PRO A 27 16.24 8.36 12.06
C PRO A 27 16.38 7.01 12.78
N GLU A 28 15.83 6.87 13.98
CA GLU A 28 15.89 5.63 14.77
C GLU A 28 14.91 4.56 14.26
N THR A 29 13.84 4.95 13.57
CA THR A 29 12.76 4.06 13.17
C THR A 29 12.51 4.02 11.66
N ALA A 30 12.91 5.05 10.92
CA ALA A 30 12.68 5.14 9.46
C ALA A 30 13.45 4.08 8.66
N ASN A 31 14.54 3.53 9.21
CA ASN A 31 15.31 2.45 8.58
C ASN A 31 14.94 1.05 9.11
N ASP A 32 13.83 0.94 9.85
CA ASP A 32 13.27 -0.33 10.29
C ASP A 32 12.12 -0.73 9.35
N PRO A 33 12.21 -1.87 8.62
CA PRO A 33 11.16 -2.30 7.72
C PRO A 33 9.83 -2.54 8.43
N GLU A 34 9.83 -2.89 9.73
CA GLU A 34 8.59 -3.06 10.50
C GLU A 34 7.80 -1.74 10.61
N THR A 35 8.46 -0.59 10.67
CA THR A 35 7.80 0.72 10.70
C THR A 35 6.93 0.93 9.47
N TRP A 36 7.47 0.66 8.29
CA TRP A 36 6.77 0.82 7.02
C TRP A 36 5.71 -0.25 6.79
N LYS A 37 6.00 -1.48 7.22
CA LYS A 37 5.01 -2.56 7.21
C LYS A 37 3.78 -2.21 8.06
N LEU A 38 3.97 -1.70 9.27
CA LEU A 38 2.87 -1.27 10.13
C LEU A 38 2.10 -0.10 9.53
N ALA A 39 2.79 0.89 8.95
CA ALA A 39 2.15 2.01 8.28
C ALA A 39 1.27 1.53 7.12
N GLY A 40 1.75 0.58 6.33
CA GLY A 40 0.98 -0.07 5.27
C GLY A 40 -0.24 -0.83 5.80
N ASP A 41 -0.08 -1.58 6.89
CA ASP A 41 -1.19 -2.32 7.54
C ASP A 41 -2.31 -1.37 8.00
N PHE A 42 -1.97 -0.21 8.55
CA PHE A 42 -2.97 0.76 8.98
C PHE A 42 -3.69 1.39 7.79
N GLN A 43 -2.99 1.69 6.71
CA GLN A 43 -3.62 2.18 5.48
C GLN A 43 -4.52 1.11 4.85
N LYS A 44 -4.08 -0.15 4.87
CA LYS A 44 -4.94 -1.27 4.43
C LYS A 44 -6.21 -1.38 5.26
N ALA A 45 -6.12 -1.22 6.58
CA ALA A 45 -7.28 -1.27 7.45
C ALA A 45 -8.26 -0.12 7.16
N ILE A 46 -7.77 1.10 6.90
CA ILE A 46 -8.62 2.23 6.46
C ILE A 46 -9.31 1.90 5.14
N TYR A 47 -8.55 1.37 4.18
CA TYR A 47 -9.11 0.92 2.88
C TYR A 47 -10.20 -0.12 3.08
N ASP A 48 -9.96 -1.15 3.88
CA ASP A 48 -10.90 -2.24 4.11
C ASP A 48 -12.21 -1.74 4.75
N GLU A 49 -12.13 -0.80 5.71
CA GLU A 49 -13.30 -0.17 6.34
C GLU A 49 -14.14 0.64 5.34
N GLU A 50 -13.51 1.46 4.51
CA GLU A 50 -14.22 2.23 3.48
C GLU A 50 -14.77 1.32 2.38
N ASN A 51 -13.99 0.32 1.95
CA ASN A 51 -14.43 -0.64 0.93
C ASN A 51 -15.67 -1.44 1.39
N MET A 52 -15.72 -1.81 2.66
CA MET A 52 -16.89 -2.52 3.20
C MET A 52 -18.18 -1.71 3.05
N LYS A 53 -18.13 -0.38 3.17
CA LYS A 53 -19.29 0.51 3.04
C LYS A 53 -19.91 0.46 1.64
N LEU A 54 -19.13 0.12 0.60
CA LEU A 54 -19.66 -0.03 -0.77
C LEU A 54 -20.65 -1.19 -0.91
N TYR A 55 -20.57 -2.19 -0.03
CA TYR A 55 -21.37 -3.41 -0.08
C TYR A 55 -22.50 -3.43 0.98
N LEU A 56 -22.54 -2.44 1.87
CA LEU A 56 -23.58 -2.36 2.90
C LEU A 56 -24.81 -1.60 2.36
N PRO A 57 -26.04 -2.05 2.64
CA PRO A 57 -27.26 -1.31 2.32
C PRO A 57 -27.21 0.09 2.94
N GLY A 58 -27.33 1.14 2.12
CA GLY A 58 -27.25 2.53 2.57
C GLY A 58 -25.87 3.01 2.97
N GLY A 59 -24.83 2.18 2.76
CA GLY A 59 -23.45 2.56 3.03
C GLY A 59 -22.98 3.67 2.09
N GLN A 60 -22.26 4.64 2.65
CA GLN A 60 -21.64 5.73 1.91
C GLN A 60 -20.14 5.69 2.13
N ALA A 61 -19.41 5.18 1.15
CA ALA A 61 -17.95 5.17 1.17
C ALA A 61 -17.42 6.56 0.77
N ASP A 62 -16.40 7.02 1.48
CA ASP A 62 -15.56 8.13 1.04
C ASP A 62 -14.52 7.57 0.05
N THR A 63 -14.79 7.70 -1.26
CA THR A 63 -13.93 7.12 -2.30
C THR A 63 -12.57 7.82 -2.39
N THR A 64 -12.48 9.09 -2.04
CA THR A 64 -11.20 9.79 -1.93
C THR A 64 -10.33 9.18 -0.83
N LYS A 65 -10.89 8.94 0.35
CA LYS A 65 -10.20 8.25 1.45
C LYS A 65 -9.85 6.80 1.08
N LEU A 66 -10.79 6.09 0.45
CA LEU A 66 -10.63 4.71 -0.02
C LEU A 66 -9.37 4.57 -0.89
N TYR A 67 -9.29 5.34 -1.96
CA TYR A 67 -8.20 5.19 -2.93
C TYR A 67 -6.89 5.84 -2.48
N ASN A 68 -6.96 6.92 -1.69
CA ASN A 68 -5.77 7.50 -1.08
C ASN A 68 -5.10 6.52 -0.09
N SER A 69 -5.88 5.84 0.74
CA SER A 69 -5.33 4.82 1.65
C SER A 69 -4.78 3.60 0.89
N LEU A 70 -5.43 3.19 -0.21
CA LEU A 70 -4.89 2.15 -1.10
C LEU A 70 -3.52 2.54 -1.64
N ALA A 71 -3.37 3.73 -2.22
CA ALA A 71 -2.10 4.20 -2.76
C ALA A 71 -1.01 4.30 -1.69
N LYS A 72 -1.33 4.83 -0.50
CA LYS A 72 -0.38 4.88 0.63
C LYS A 72 0.05 3.48 1.09
N MET A 73 -0.86 2.51 1.10
CA MET A 73 -0.51 1.12 1.39
C MET A 73 0.55 0.59 0.43
N TYR A 74 0.41 0.87 -0.88
CA TYR A 74 1.43 0.53 -1.88
C TYR A 74 2.75 1.19 -1.58
N ASP A 75 2.77 2.51 -1.40
CA ASP A 75 3.99 3.28 -1.11
C ASP A 75 4.72 2.71 0.12
N PHE A 76 4.01 2.39 1.18
CA PHE A 76 4.60 1.92 2.43
C PHE A 76 5.09 0.47 2.36
N TYR A 77 4.36 -0.43 1.71
CA TYR A 77 4.81 -1.80 1.53
C TYR A 77 6.00 -1.90 0.57
N LEU A 78 6.04 -1.09 -0.47
CA LEU A 78 7.20 -1.01 -1.36
C LEU A 78 8.42 -0.44 -0.64
N LYS A 79 8.25 0.57 0.20
CA LYS A 79 9.35 1.10 1.03
C LYS A 79 9.85 0.08 2.06
N CYS A 80 8.95 -0.68 2.65
CA CYS A 80 9.31 -1.81 3.52
C CYS A 80 10.21 -2.81 2.79
N ASP A 81 9.84 -3.20 1.57
CA ASP A 81 10.61 -4.15 0.76
C ASP A 81 11.97 -3.59 0.33
N GLU A 82 12.03 -2.32 -0.06
CA GLU A 82 13.29 -1.62 -0.38
C GLU A 82 14.29 -1.69 0.79
N ILE A 83 13.83 -1.41 2.01
CA ILE A 83 14.67 -1.47 3.21
C ILE A 83 15.10 -2.91 3.50
N GLU A 84 14.20 -3.89 3.39
CA GLU A 84 14.54 -5.30 3.58
C GLU A 84 15.58 -5.77 2.57
N GLN A 85 15.46 -5.36 1.30
CA GLN A 85 16.45 -5.69 0.28
C GLN A 85 17.84 -5.13 0.61
N ALA A 86 17.91 -3.85 1.01
CA ALA A 86 19.16 -3.23 1.42
C ALA A 86 19.79 -3.98 2.60
N LYS A 87 18.99 -4.42 3.57
CA LYS A 87 19.46 -5.22 4.72
C LYS A 87 19.89 -6.64 4.34
N VAL A 88 19.29 -7.23 3.33
CA VAL A 88 19.75 -8.53 2.78
C VAL A 88 21.09 -8.34 2.06
N GLN A 89 21.23 -7.29 1.26
CA GLN A 89 22.48 -6.99 0.55
C GLN A 89 23.65 -6.69 1.51
N SER A 90 23.38 -6.03 2.63
CA SER A 90 24.38 -5.74 3.67
C SER A 90 24.71 -6.96 4.56
N GLY A 91 23.95 -8.05 4.46
CA GLY A 91 24.09 -9.24 5.31
C GLY A 91 23.41 -9.14 6.68
N GLU A 92 22.69 -8.04 6.98
CA GLU A 92 21.91 -7.90 8.22
C GLU A 92 20.73 -8.86 8.28
N LEU A 93 20.12 -9.15 7.13
CA LEU A 93 19.03 -10.11 6.99
C LEU A 93 19.43 -11.24 6.03
N LYS A 94 18.99 -12.46 6.31
CA LYS A 94 19.16 -13.59 5.40
C LYS A 94 18.20 -13.56 4.21
N LYS A 95 17.00 -13.02 4.42
CA LYS A 95 15.92 -12.89 3.42
C LYS A 95 14.92 -11.85 3.88
N PRO A 96 14.12 -11.26 2.96
CA PRO A 96 13.02 -10.39 3.31
C PRO A 96 12.00 -11.10 4.20
N LYS A 97 11.59 -10.45 5.28
CA LYS A 97 10.65 -11.00 6.28
C LYS A 97 9.20 -10.76 5.89
N PHE A 98 8.90 -9.59 5.35
CA PHE A 98 7.53 -9.12 5.10
C PHE A 98 7.10 -9.22 3.63
N ARG A 99 8.06 -9.43 2.69
CA ARG A 99 7.84 -9.42 1.24
C ARG A 99 6.64 -10.24 0.81
N LYS A 100 6.56 -11.52 1.21
CA LYS A 100 5.49 -12.40 0.75
C LYS A 100 4.11 -11.86 1.10
N LYS A 101 3.90 -11.48 2.36
CA LYS A 101 2.62 -10.95 2.83
C LYS A 101 2.24 -9.63 2.15
N ASN A 102 3.23 -8.73 1.99
CA ASN A 102 3.03 -7.46 1.33
C ASN A 102 2.70 -7.67 -0.15
N ALA A 103 3.45 -8.52 -0.85
CA ALA A 103 3.20 -8.85 -2.26
C ALA A 103 1.80 -9.45 -2.48
N ASP A 104 1.37 -10.39 -1.63
CA ASP A 104 0.03 -10.99 -1.70
C ASP A 104 -1.07 -9.92 -1.57
N ALA A 105 -0.92 -8.98 -0.63
CA ALA A 105 -1.88 -7.88 -0.44
C ALA A 105 -1.90 -6.94 -1.65
N LEU A 106 -0.74 -6.54 -2.16
CA LEU A 106 -0.61 -5.67 -3.33
C LEU A 106 -1.20 -6.33 -4.58
N LYS A 107 -0.89 -7.60 -4.84
CA LYS A 107 -1.44 -8.35 -5.97
C LYS A 107 -2.96 -8.45 -5.90
N THR A 108 -3.51 -8.79 -4.74
CA THR A 108 -4.96 -8.94 -4.52
C THR A 108 -5.74 -7.65 -4.78
N LEU A 109 -5.18 -6.49 -4.39
CA LEU A 109 -5.87 -5.20 -4.48
C LEU A 109 -5.51 -4.40 -5.74
N ARG A 110 -4.67 -4.94 -6.61
CA ARG A 110 -4.09 -4.18 -7.73
C ARG A 110 -5.12 -3.59 -8.68
N LEU A 111 -6.16 -4.33 -9.06
CA LEU A 111 -7.21 -3.84 -9.97
C LEU A 111 -7.98 -2.64 -9.38
N ASN A 112 -8.03 -2.50 -8.07
CA ASN A 112 -8.67 -1.35 -7.42
C ASN A 112 -7.91 -0.03 -7.66
N LEU A 113 -6.64 -0.08 -8.05
CA LEU A 113 -5.90 1.11 -8.51
C LEU A 113 -6.49 1.67 -9.81
N VAL A 114 -6.96 0.80 -10.72
CA VAL A 114 -7.64 1.22 -11.96
C VAL A 114 -8.97 1.90 -11.62
N ASN A 115 -9.73 1.33 -10.68
CA ASN A 115 -10.98 1.92 -10.20
C ASN A 115 -10.71 3.30 -9.55
N GLY A 116 -9.65 3.41 -8.75
CA GLY A 116 -9.21 4.67 -8.15
C GLY A 116 -8.80 5.72 -9.18
N GLY A 117 -8.07 5.29 -10.21
CA GLY A 117 -7.70 6.14 -11.33
C GLY A 117 -8.92 6.71 -12.06
N GLY A 118 -9.91 5.85 -12.34
CA GLY A 118 -11.18 6.27 -12.96
C GLY A 118 -11.99 7.22 -12.08
N ASP A 119 -12.11 6.94 -10.77
CA ASP A 119 -12.81 7.80 -9.81
C ASP A 119 -12.15 9.19 -9.74
N ALA A 120 -10.84 9.26 -9.59
CA ALA A 120 -10.09 10.51 -9.55
C ALA A 120 -10.21 11.29 -10.86
N TYR A 121 -10.10 10.61 -12.00
CA TYR A 121 -10.27 11.23 -13.32
C TYR A 121 -11.65 11.86 -13.48
N ASN A 122 -12.71 11.15 -13.10
CA ASN A 122 -14.08 11.66 -13.18
C ASN A 122 -14.34 12.86 -12.25
N LYS A 123 -13.59 12.98 -11.16
CA LYS A 123 -13.61 14.13 -10.25
C LYS A 123 -12.76 15.32 -10.73
N GLY A 124 -11.97 15.14 -11.77
CA GLY A 124 -10.99 16.13 -12.24
C GLY A 124 -9.67 16.14 -11.46
N ASP A 125 -9.45 15.16 -10.57
CA ASP A 125 -8.22 15.01 -9.80
C ASP A 125 -7.18 14.24 -10.62
N TYR A 126 -6.71 14.86 -11.69
CA TYR A 126 -5.84 14.20 -12.68
C TYR A 126 -4.47 13.79 -12.12
N ALA A 127 -3.96 14.49 -11.11
CA ALA A 127 -2.72 14.12 -10.44
C ALA A 127 -2.87 12.79 -9.70
N ASP A 128 -3.98 12.59 -8.99
CA ASP A 128 -4.29 11.34 -8.31
C ASP A 128 -4.62 10.23 -9.32
N ALA A 129 -5.34 10.54 -10.39
CA ALA A 129 -5.58 9.58 -11.47
C ALA A 129 -4.27 9.06 -12.06
N LEU A 130 -3.33 9.95 -12.38
CA LEU A 130 -2.00 9.59 -12.89
C LEU A 130 -1.23 8.73 -11.88
N LYS A 131 -1.30 9.07 -10.60
CA LYS A 131 -0.65 8.30 -9.54
C LYS A 131 -1.22 6.88 -9.46
N TYR A 132 -2.52 6.71 -9.47
CA TYR A 132 -3.15 5.39 -9.30
C TYR A 132 -2.93 4.50 -10.53
N PHE A 133 -3.09 5.03 -11.74
CA PHE A 133 -2.75 4.30 -12.97
C PHE A 133 -1.26 3.99 -13.06
N GLY A 134 -0.39 4.94 -12.68
CA GLY A 134 1.05 4.72 -12.63
C GLY A 134 1.44 3.59 -11.68
N LEU A 135 0.90 3.57 -10.46
CA LEU A 135 1.13 2.46 -9.52
C LEU A 135 0.67 1.11 -10.10
N PHE A 136 -0.49 1.08 -10.78
CA PHE A 136 -0.97 -0.14 -11.42
C PHE A 136 0.00 -0.69 -12.46
N VAL A 137 0.57 0.18 -13.29
CA VAL A 137 1.52 -0.21 -14.33
C VAL A 137 2.90 -0.55 -13.77
N ASP A 138 3.41 0.28 -12.87
CA ASP A 138 4.81 0.23 -12.44
C ASP A 138 5.08 -0.87 -11.41
N VAL A 139 4.10 -1.22 -10.57
CA VAL A 139 4.30 -2.18 -9.46
C VAL A 139 4.76 -3.55 -9.92
N VAL A 140 4.43 -3.96 -11.15
CA VAL A 140 4.84 -5.27 -11.69
C VAL A 140 6.35 -5.37 -11.92
N ASN A 141 7.05 -4.24 -11.99
CA ASN A 141 8.50 -4.17 -12.14
C ASN A 141 9.25 -4.25 -10.81
N GLU A 142 8.52 -4.24 -9.69
CA GLU A 142 9.12 -4.33 -8.37
C GLU A 142 9.75 -5.71 -8.13
N PRO A 143 10.89 -5.78 -7.43
CA PRO A 143 11.60 -7.04 -7.18
C PRO A 143 10.76 -8.13 -6.52
N MET A 144 9.75 -7.75 -5.73
CA MET A 144 8.84 -8.71 -5.09
C MET A 144 7.95 -9.47 -6.11
N PHE A 145 7.84 -8.97 -7.35
CA PHE A 145 7.07 -9.56 -8.45
C PHE A 145 7.95 -10.06 -9.60
N ALA A 146 9.27 -10.17 -9.39
CA ALA A 146 10.21 -10.55 -10.45
C ALA A 146 9.85 -11.87 -11.15
N ASP A 147 9.33 -12.84 -10.40
CA ASP A 147 8.95 -14.18 -10.87
C ASP A 147 7.44 -14.34 -11.14
N ASP A 148 6.67 -13.24 -11.13
CA ASP A 148 5.21 -13.26 -11.35
C ASP A 148 4.87 -12.92 -12.81
N ASP A 149 4.98 -13.91 -13.70
CA ASP A 149 4.68 -13.72 -15.12
C ASP A 149 3.19 -13.49 -15.40
N GLU A 150 2.29 -14.03 -14.56
CA GLU A 150 0.86 -13.79 -14.65
C GLU A 150 0.54 -12.30 -14.46
N LEU A 151 1.12 -11.67 -13.43
CA LEU A 151 0.91 -10.26 -13.15
C LEU A 151 1.39 -9.36 -14.30
N LYS A 152 2.50 -9.72 -14.95
CA LYS A 152 3.01 -8.99 -16.12
C LYS A 152 2.08 -9.12 -17.32
N THR A 153 1.55 -10.31 -17.57
CA THR A 153 0.60 -10.57 -18.65
C THR A 153 -0.71 -9.82 -18.45
N ASP A 154 -1.25 -9.83 -17.24
CA ASP A 154 -2.48 -9.09 -16.88
C ASP A 154 -2.31 -7.58 -17.06
N THR A 155 -1.12 -7.06 -16.79
CA THR A 155 -0.81 -5.64 -17.02
C THR A 155 -0.89 -5.27 -18.50
N LEU A 156 -0.28 -6.09 -19.36
CA LEU A 156 -0.32 -5.88 -20.80
C LEU A 156 -1.75 -5.96 -21.33
N ASN A 157 -2.51 -6.96 -20.91
CA ASN A 157 -3.91 -7.10 -21.30
C ASN A 157 -4.76 -5.89 -20.90
N ALA A 158 -4.57 -5.36 -19.70
CA ALA A 158 -5.29 -4.18 -19.22
C ALA A 158 -4.91 -2.89 -19.97
N LEU A 159 -3.68 -2.78 -20.48
CA LEU A 159 -3.23 -1.63 -21.27
C LEU A 159 -3.76 -1.64 -22.71
N TYR A 160 -4.11 -2.81 -23.25
CA TYR A 160 -4.57 -2.97 -24.62
C TYR A 160 -6.09 -3.29 -24.73
N ALA A 161 -6.82 -3.33 -23.62
CA ALA A 161 -8.27 -3.51 -23.57
C ALA A 161 -9.02 -2.19 -23.63
#